data_332641b91ca75a41fb696d74c679714f
#
_entry.id   332641b91ca75a41fb696d74c679714f
#
_cell.length_a   1.000
_cell.length_b   1.000
_cell.length_c   1.000
_cell.angle_alpha   90.00
_cell.angle_beta   90.00
_cell.angle_gamma   90.00
#
_symmetry.space_group_name_H-M   'P 1'
#
loop_
_entity.id
_entity.type
_entity.pdbx_description
1 polymer ?
#
loop_
_entity_poly.entity_id
_entity_poly.type
_entity_poly.pdbx_seq_one_letter_code
_entity_poly.pdbx_strand_id
1 'polypeptide(L)'
;GRNGGDIRNTELVFLGQIQRAAKAGQIKMIQDRMDGLLCTTDMEFRGLKIDVKEAGRRLQILQDDLAKADAELNSYVPADIPFDFNWGSKYHASYIIFGGTAKYSKQTTYIDESTGVLARLKAKALHYVHADGSTHSTEPGLLYLSGSRKGEYKTKQVDVPGELKVKFQDFFHKFPGYTQPEEAWATKNTDGAGAPIYQTNDDVITEISVRDIPFLKTLSKKQSLDKEIGTYYLRMDPKKGPVGMLTCVQPSDHMLHHKLNHTSTVTTRLSSSDPNLQNLPR
;
A
#
# COMPACT_ATOMS: atom_id res chain seq x y z
N GLY A 1 -9.50 42.35 18.11
CA GLY A 1 -8.72 41.35 17.40
C GLY A 1 -9.46 40.02 17.31
N ARG A 2 -9.19 39.20 16.28
CA ARG A 2 -9.83 37.88 16.05
C ARG A 2 -9.77 36.95 17.27
N ASN A 3 -8.68 36.95 18.03
CA ASN A 3 -8.48 36.08 19.19
C ASN A 3 -9.50 36.29 20.34
N GLY A 4 -10.01 37.50 20.55
CA GLY A 4 -11.01 37.74 21.60
C GLY A 4 -12.38 37.12 21.31
N GLY A 5 -12.74 37.00 20.03
CA GLY A 5 -13.97 36.34 19.61
C GLY A 5 -13.94 34.83 19.81
N ASP A 6 -12.80 34.20 19.54
CA ASP A 6 -12.62 32.75 19.65
C ASP A 6 -12.66 32.28 21.12
N ILE A 7 -12.00 33.03 22.03
CA ILE A 7 -12.03 32.76 23.48
C ILE A 7 -13.45 32.88 24.01
N ARG A 8 -14.16 33.96 23.67
CA ARG A 8 -15.55 34.17 24.11
C ARG A 8 -16.49 33.09 23.58
N ASN A 9 -16.35 32.70 22.34
CA ASN A 9 -17.15 31.63 21.75
C ASN A 9 -16.89 30.28 22.43
N THR A 10 -15.64 29.97 22.74
CA THR A 10 -15.26 28.75 23.47
C THR A 10 -15.87 28.74 24.87
N GLU A 11 -15.83 29.88 25.59
CA GLU A 11 -16.44 30.03 26.89
C GLU A 11 -17.97 29.80 26.84
N LEU A 12 -18.66 30.44 25.90
CA LEU A 12 -20.10 30.27 25.72
C LEU A 12 -20.49 28.82 25.38
N VAL A 13 -19.76 28.16 24.54
CA VAL A 13 -19.93 26.74 24.21
C VAL A 13 -19.76 25.88 25.46
N PHE A 14 -18.68 26.11 26.23
CA PHE A 14 -18.40 25.38 27.46
C PHE A 14 -19.53 25.55 28.48
N LEU A 15 -19.96 26.79 28.74
CA LEU A 15 -21.08 27.05 29.68
C LEU A 15 -22.39 26.38 29.24
N GLY A 16 -22.68 26.38 27.94
CA GLY A 16 -23.83 25.68 27.40
C GLY A 16 -23.75 24.16 27.55
N GLN A 17 -22.55 23.60 27.35
CA GLN A 17 -22.31 22.14 27.52
C GLN A 17 -22.44 21.73 29.01
N ILE A 18 -21.86 22.49 29.93
CA ILE A 18 -21.99 22.20 31.38
C ILE A 18 -23.44 22.24 31.85
N GLN A 19 -24.25 23.21 31.40
CA GLN A 19 -25.65 23.26 31.73
C GLN A 19 -26.42 22.02 31.22
N ARG A 20 -26.12 21.57 30.01
CA ARG A 20 -26.73 20.34 29.46
C ARG A 20 -26.30 19.11 30.24
N ALA A 21 -25.02 18.99 30.59
CA ALA A 21 -24.48 17.90 31.37
C ALA A 21 -25.08 17.84 32.77
N ALA A 22 -25.30 19.00 33.43
CA ALA A 22 -25.94 19.07 34.70
C ALA A 22 -27.41 18.57 34.64
N LYS A 23 -28.17 19.03 33.64
CA LYS A 23 -29.54 18.55 33.40
C LYS A 23 -29.63 17.03 33.13
N ALA A 24 -28.60 16.46 32.49
CA ALA A 24 -28.50 15.04 32.19
C ALA A 24 -27.92 14.20 33.34
N GLY A 25 -27.54 14.80 34.47
CA GLY A 25 -26.90 14.09 35.59
C GLY A 25 -25.49 13.60 35.32
N GLN A 26 -24.76 14.18 34.33
CA GLN A 26 -23.47 13.69 33.83
C GLN A 26 -22.26 14.37 34.45
N ILE A 27 -22.45 15.34 35.34
CA ILE A 27 -21.32 16.13 35.90
C ILE A 27 -20.30 15.25 36.60
N LYS A 28 -20.75 14.32 37.46
CA LYS A 28 -19.83 13.40 38.15
C LYS A 28 -19.04 12.54 37.19
N MET A 29 -19.68 12.01 36.18
CA MET A 29 -19.00 11.21 35.13
C MET A 29 -17.93 12.02 34.38
N ILE A 30 -18.20 13.30 34.09
CA ILE A 30 -17.24 14.20 33.45
C ILE A 30 -16.03 14.44 34.36
N GLN A 31 -16.26 14.70 35.68
CA GLN A 31 -15.20 14.88 36.66
C GLN A 31 -14.31 13.61 36.74
N ASP A 32 -14.92 12.44 36.94
CA ASP A 32 -14.22 11.16 37.05
C ASP A 32 -13.35 10.90 35.77
N ARG A 33 -13.83 11.35 34.61
CA ARG A 33 -13.07 11.25 33.35
C ARG A 33 -11.93 12.26 33.25
N MET A 34 -12.11 13.45 33.75
CA MET A 34 -11.03 14.45 33.81
C MET A 34 -9.90 13.99 34.73
N ASP A 35 -10.22 13.35 35.87
CA ASP A 35 -9.23 12.73 36.76
C ASP A 35 -8.52 11.56 36.05
N GLY A 36 -9.27 10.72 35.33
CA GLY A 36 -8.70 9.66 34.50
C GLY A 36 -7.78 10.17 33.37
N LEU A 37 -8.05 11.36 32.83
CA LEU A 37 -7.21 11.98 31.81
C LEU A 37 -5.80 12.29 32.33
N LEU A 38 -5.66 12.70 33.59
CA LEU A 38 -4.35 12.93 34.20
C LEU A 38 -3.52 11.64 34.25
N CYS A 39 -4.14 10.52 34.63
CA CYS A 39 -3.46 9.22 34.61
C CYS A 39 -3.03 8.80 33.21
N THR A 40 -3.90 8.94 32.22
CA THR A 40 -3.54 8.55 30.85
C THR A 40 -2.49 9.48 30.25
N THR A 41 -2.49 10.77 30.58
CA THR A 41 -1.42 11.70 30.17
C THR A 41 -0.06 11.29 30.75
N ASP A 42 -0.02 10.86 32.02
CA ASP A 42 1.21 10.34 32.64
C ASP A 42 1.69 9.04 31.95
N MET A 43 0.75 8.14 31.59
CA MET A 43 1.06 6.92 30.84
C MET A 43 1.61 7.23 29.45
N GLU A 44 1.02 8.16 28.72
CA GLU A 44 1.50 8.62 27.40
C GLU A 44 2.90 9.24 27.53
N PHE A 45 3.13 10.06 28.55
CA PHE A 45 4.42 10.71 28.79
C PHE A 45 5.50 9.69 29.15
N ARG A 46 5.25 8.73 30.01
CA ARG A 46 6.21 7.68 30.40
C ARG A 46 6.47 6.71 29.26
N GLY A 47 5.46 6.38 28.44
CA GLY A 47 5.56 5.43 27.36
C GLY A 47 5.86 3.99 27.81
N LEU A 48 6.23 3.15 26.86
CA LEU A 48 6.61 1.76 27.07
C LEU A 48 8.03 1.53 26.53
N LYS A 49 8.88 0.91 27.34
CA LYS A 49 10.23 0.54 26.91
C LYS A 49 10.17 -0.74 26.07
N ILE A 50 10.75 -0.69 24.89
CA ILE A 50 10.80 -1.81 23.96
C ILE A 50 12.21 -2.43 23.98
N ASP A 51 12.28 -3.76 24.12
CA ASP A 51 13.51 -4.50 23.88
C ASP A 51 13.72 -4.64 22.36
N VAL A 52 14.44 -3.69 21.79
CA VAL A 52 14.69 -3.59 20.35
C VAL A 52 15.51 -4.79 19.84
N LYS A 53 16.41 -5.35 20.68
CA LYS A 53 17.24 -6.51 20.31
C LYS A 53 16.37 -7.76 20.18
N GLU A 54 15.53 -8.02 21.17
CA GLU A 54 14.62 -9.15 21.16
C GLU A 54 13.56 -8.98 20.06
N ALA A 55 13.03 -7.76 19.85
CA ALA A 55 12.12 -7.46 18.76
C ALA A 55 12.76 -7.75 17.38
N GLY A 56 14.02 -7.37 17.18
CA GLY A 56 14.77 -7.68 15.97
C GLY A 56 14.97 -9.18 15.75
N ARG A 57 15.32 -9.91 16.81
CA ARG A 57 15.49 -11.38 16.77
C ARG A 57 14.18 -12.09 16.38
N ARG A 58 13.07 -11.67 17.00
CA ARG A 58 11.74 -12.24 16.69
C ARG A 58 11.30 -11.89 15.26
N LEU A 59 11.52 -10.65 14.84
CA LEU A 59 11.23 -10.23 13.46
C LEU A 59 11.93 -11.11 12.44
N GLN A 60 13.21 -11.45 12.66
CA GLN A 60 13.95 -12.34 11.75
C GLN A 60 13.30 -13.72 11.67
N ILE A 61 12.90 -14.32 12.81
CA ILE A 61 12.21 -15.61 12.84
C ILE A 61 10.89 -15.55 12.05
N LEU A 62 10.09 -14.50 12.26
CA LEU A 62 8.82 -14.32 11.55
C LEU A 62 9.04 -14.14 10.04
N GLN A 63 10.08 -13.42 9.62
CA GLN A 63 10.44 -13.24 8.22
C GLN A 63 10.90 -14.56 7.58
N ASP A 64 11.69 -15.37 8.29
CA ASP A 64 12.12 -16.69 7.82
C ASP A 64 10.93 -17.64 7.65
N ASP A 65 9.99 -17.61 8.60
CA ASP A 65 8.76 -18.40 8.53
C ASP A 65 7.81 -17.92 7.43
N LEU A 66 7.74 -16.62 7.19
CA LEU A 66 6.99 -16.04 6.08
C LEU A 66 7.59 -16.48 4.74
N ALA A 67 8.91 -16.44 4.60
CA ALA A 67 9.60 -16.88 3.38
C ALA A 67 9.36 -18.37 3.08
N LYS A 68 9.34 -19.23 4.12
CA LYS A 68 8.99 -20.66 3.96
C LYS A 68 7.54 -20.82 3.50
N ALA A 69 6.61 -20.08 4.11
CA ALA A 69 5.20 -20.13 3.72
C ALA A 69 4.99 -19.63 2.27
N ASP A 70 5.70 -18.57 1.87
CA ASP A 70 5.66 -18.07 0.50
C ASP A 70 6.23 -19.08 -0.50
N ALA A 71 7.34 -19.72 -0.18
CA ALA A 71 7.92 -20.76 -1.04
C ALA A 71 6.99 -21.96 -1.23
N GLU A 72 6.35 -22.42 -0.14
CA GLU A 72 5.36 -23.49 -0.19
C GLU A 72 4.14 -23.07 -1.03
N LEU A 73 3.57 -21.90 -0.78
CA LEU A 73 2.41 -21.40 -1.52
C LEU A 73 2.71 -21.23 -3.02
N ASN A 74 3.91 -20.76 -3.37
CA ASN A 74 4.31 -20.58 -4.75
C ASN A 74 4.41 -21.93 -5.50
N SER A 75 4.59 -23.06 -4.82
CA SER A 75 4.56 -24.38 -5.45
C SER A 75 3.15 -24.78 -5.94
N TYR A 76 2.11 -24.16 -5.42
CA TYR A 76 0.71 -24.38 -5.84
C TYR A 76 0.26 -23.42 -6.95
N VAL A 77 1.09 -22.45 -7.30
CA VAL A 77 0.78 -21.52 -8.40
C VAL A 77 1.04 -22.22 -9.74
N PRO A 78 0.05 -22.31 -10.64
CA PRO A 78 0.26 -22.91 -11.95
C PRO A 78 1.40 -22.23 -12.73
N ALA A 79 2.27 -23.04 -13.34
CA ALA A 79 3.44 -22.55 -14.05
C ALA A 79 3.10 -21.78 -15.36
N ASP A 80 1.90 -21.93 -15.88
CA ASP A 80 1.40 -21.32 -17.10
C ASP A 80 0.76 -19.93 -16.89
N ILE A 81 0.77 -19.41 -15.66
CA ILE A 81 0.23 -18.07 -15.39
C ILE A 81 1.11 -17.01 -16.07
N PRO A 82 0.51 -16.17 -16.94
CA PRO A 82 1.24 -15.25 -17.78
C PRO A 82 1.54 -13.88 -17.10
N PHE A 83 1.33 -13.73 -15.79
CA PHE A 83 1.54 -12.53 -15.01
C PHE A 83 2.11 -12.87 -13.62
N ASP A 84 2.64 -11.87 -12.93
CA ASP A 84 3.19 -12.05 -11.56
C ASP A 84 2.07 -12.33 -10.57
N PHE A 85 2.03 -13.56 -10.07
CA PHE A 85 1.06 -13.97 -9.07
C PHE A 85 1.47 -13.50 -7.66
N ASN A 86 0.51 -12.98 -6.91
CA ASN A 86 0.74 -12.46 -5.57
C ASN A 86 -0.32 -13.00 -4.58
N TRP A 87 0.09 -13.84 -3.65
CA TRP A 87 -0.76 -14.36 -2.58
C TRP A 87 -1.27 -13.30 -1.60
N GLY A 88 -0.63 -12.12 -1.53
CA GLY A 88 -1.13 -10.96 -0.76
C GLY A 88 -2.30 -10.23 -1.45
N SER A 89 -2.58 -10.55 -2.71
CA SER A 89 -3.73 -10.01 -3.44
C SER A 89 -4.97 -10.87 -3.19
N LYS A 90 -5.99 -10.29 -2.57
CA LYS A 90 -7.29 -10.94 -2.38
C LYS A 90 -7.94 -11.42 -3.69
N TYR A 91 -7.63 -10.78 -4.82
CA TYR A 91 -8.12 -11.18 -6.13
C TYR A 91 -7.44 -12.47 -6.59
N HIS A 92 -6.12 -12.53 -6.50
CA HIS A 92 -5.36 -13.70 -6.92
C HIS A 92 -5.66 -14.92 -6.03
N ALA A 93 -5.76 -14.73 -4.72
CA ALA A 93 -6.18 -15.78 -3.80
C ALA A 93 -7.59 -16.30 -4.11
N SER A 94 -8.54 -15.39 -4.41
CA SER A 94 -9.90 -15.77 -4.82
C SER A 94 -9.89 -16.60 -6.09
N TYR A 95 -9.10 -16.22 -7.11
CA TYR A 95 -9.02 -16.98 -8.37
C TYR A 95 -8.49 -18.40 -8.18
N ILE A 96 -7.45 -18.58 -7.37
CA ILE A 96 -6.95 -19.94 -7.11
C ILE A 96 -7.96 -20.75 -6.31
N ILE A 97 -8.56 -20.20 -5.25
CA ILE A 97 -9.46 -20.95 -4.37
C ILE A 97 -10.79 -21.27 -5.05
N PHE A 98 -11.43 -20.27 -5.63
CA PHE A 98 -12.80 -20.34 -6.12
C PHE A 98 -12.91 -20.41 -7.65
N GLY A 99 -11.82 -20.20 -8.36
CA GLY A 99 -11.83 -20.07 -9.81
C GLY A 99 -12.18 -18.65 -10.25
N GLY A 100 -12.29 -18.48 -11.56
CA GLY A 100 -12.61 -17.20 -12.19
C GLY A 100 -11.64 -16.83 -13.29
N THR A 101 -11.80 -15.63 -13.85
CA THR A 101 -11.02 -15.16 -14.99
C THR A 101 -10.20 -13.93 -14.60
N ALA A 102 -8.90 -14.10 -14.43
CA ALA A 102 -8.00 -12.98 -14.16
C ALA A 102 -7.79 -12.14 -15.42
N LYS A 103 -8.04 -10.84 -15.32
CA LYS A 103 -7.69 -9.87 -16.36
C LYS A 103 -6.32 -9.31 -16.06
N TYR A 104 -5.42 -9.31 -17.04
CA TYR A 104 -4.09 -8.72 -16.93
C TYR A 104 -3.73 -7.98 -18.21
N SER A 105 -2.87 -6.97 -18.11
CA SER A 105 -2.46 -6.16 -19.25
C SER A 105 -0.99 -6.41 -19.57
N LYS A 106 -0.70 -6.67 -20.85
CA LYS A 106 0.68 -6.78 -21.35
C LYS A 106 0.97 -5.64 -22.31
N GLN A 107 2.21 -5.18 -22.30
CA GLN A 107 2.70 -4.30 -23.34
C GLN A 107 2.88 -5.09 -24.63
N THR A 108 2.22 -4.64 -25.68
CA THR A 108 2.39 -5.16 -27.03
C THR A 108 2.87 -4.04 -27.94
N THR A 109 3.68 -4.38 -28.94
CA THR A 109 4.13 -3.41 -29.96
C THR A 109 2.93 -2.95 -30.78
N TYR A 110 2.96 -1.66 -31.13
CA TYR A 110 1.95 -1.08 -32.00
C TYR A 110 2.39 -1.20 -33.45
N ILE A 111 1.58 -1.89 -34.27
CA ILE A 111 1.74 -1.94 -35.70
C ILE A 111 0.85 -0.86 -36.32
N ASP A 112 1.43 0.01 -37.15
CA ASP A 112 0.68 1.00 -37.89
C ASP A 112 -0.16 0.29 -38.96
N GLU A 113 -1.47 0.38 -38.84
CA GLU A 113 -2.42 -0.32 -39.74
C GLU A 113 -2.34 0.16 -41.17
N SER A 114 -1.85 1.39 -41.41
CA SER A 114 -1.72 1.97 -42.75
C SER A 114 -0.46 1.48 -43.47
N THR A 115 0.62 1.19 -42.75
CA THR A 115 1.92 0.84 -43.31
C THR A 115 2.32 -0.62 -43.07
N GLY A 116 1.64 -1.30 -42.09
CA GLY A 116 2.00 -2.65 -41.66
C GLY A 116 3.34 -2.75 -40.91
N VAL A 117 3.95 -1.62 -40.56
CA VAL A 117 5.27 -1.55 -39.91
C VAL A 117 5.12 -1.23 -38.42
N LEU A 118 6.07 -1.69 -37.60
CA LEU A 118 6.16 -1.35 -36.18
C LEU A 118 6.30 0.16 -36.01
N ALA A 119 5.29 0.78 -35.41
CA ALA A 119 5.29 2.22 -35.14
C ALA A 119 6.35 2.59 -34.09
N ARG A 120 7.04 3.69 -34.32
CA ARG A 120 8.02 4.27 -33.40
C ARG A 120 7.55 5.62 -32.88
N LEU A 121 7.97 5.96 -31.67
CA LEU A 121 7.81 7.31 -31.14
C LEU A 121 8.72 8.26 -31.92
N LYS A 122 8.27 9.52 -32.12
CA LYS A 122 9.15 10.56 -32.65
C LYS A 122 10.09 11.00 -31.55
N ALA A 123 11.38 10.90 -31.77
CA ALA A 123 12.42 11.45 -30.91
C ALA A 123 13.12 12.60 -31.63
N LYS A 124 13.70 13.53 -30.88
CA LYS A 124 14.51 14.61 -31.44
C LYS A 124 15.96 14.34 -31.06
N ALA A 125 16.81 14.29 -32.07
CA ALA A 125 18.25 14.21 -31.88
C ALA A 125 18.92 15.49 -32.40
N LEU A 126 20.07 15.85 -31.81
CA LEU A 126 20.90 16.94 -32.29
C LEU A 126 21.82 16.40 -33.35
N HIS A 127 21.69 16.90 -34.57
CA HIS A 127 22.57 16.59 -35.70
C HIS A 127 23.42 17.81 -36.00
N TYR A 128 24.67 17.58 -36.42
CA TYR A 128 25.59 18.60 -36.93
C TYR A 128 25.10 19.10 -38.29
N VAL A 129 25.23 20.42 -38.54
CA VAL A 129 24.81 21.05 -39.78
C VAL A 129 26.04 21.26 -40.66
N HIS A 130 25.99 20.79 -41.89
CA HIS A 130 27.04 20.91 -42.89
C HIS A 130 26.82 22.09 -43.85
N ALA A 131 27.83 22.42 -44.66
CA ALA A 131 27.84 23.58 -45.58
C ALA A 131 26.76 23.48 -46.68
N ASP A 132 26.41 22.28 -47.08
CA ASP A 132 25.37 21.98 -48.05
C ASP A 132 23.96 21.98 -47.48
N GLY A 133 23.82 22.25 -46.16
CA GLY A 133 22.55 22.22 -45.43
C GLY A 133 22.15 20.82 -44.97
N SER A 134 22.91 19.80 -45.24
CA SER A 134 22.69 18.44 -44.73
C SER A 134 22.90 18.38 -43.21
N THR A 135 22.38 17.34 -42.58
CA THR A 135 22.55 17.10 -41.13
C THR A 135 23.00 15.68 -40.87
N HIS A 136 24.06 15.51 -40.06
CA HIS A 136 24.62 14.21 -39.68
C HIS A 136 24.68 14.04 -38.16
N SER A 137 24.47 12.82 -37.72
CA SER A 137 24.43 12.53 -36.27
C SER A 137 25.81 12.43 -35.62
N THR A 138 26.82 12.02 -36.39
CA THR A 138 28.16 11.68 -35.87
C THR A 138 29.28 12.55 -36.48
N GLU A 139 29.09 13.06 -37.68
CA GLU A 139 30.12 13.83 -38.39
C GLU A 139 30.02 15.30 -38.00
N PRO A 140 31.10 15.91 -37.43
CA PRO A 140 31.12 17.32 -37.09
C PRO A 140 30.97 18.19 -38.36
N GLY A 141 30.13 19.19 -38.29
CA GLY A 141 29.85 20.09 -39.41
C GLY A 141 30.44 21.49 -39.22
N LEU A 142 29.66 22.50 -39.57
CA LEU A 142 30.04 23.90 -39.47
C LEU A 142 30.22 24.36 -38.03
N LEU A 143 31.15 25.28 -37.80
CA LEU A 143 31.33 25.98 -36.53
C LEU A 143 30.60 27.33 -36.53
N TYR A 144 30.22 27.81 -35.36
CA TYR A 144 29.82 29.19 -35.16
C TYR A 144 31.05 30.10 -35.26
N LEU A 145 31.04 31.06 -36.17
CA LEU A 145 32.18 31.97 -36.43
C LEU A 145 32.18 33.21 -35.53
N SER A 146 31.04 33.55 -34.91
CA SER A 146 30.87 34.73 -34.05
C SER A 146 29.82 34.48 -32.96
N GLY A 147 29.75 35.42 -31.98
CA GLY A 147 28.79 35.35 -30.88
C GLY A 147 29.26 34.50 -29.71
N SER A 148 28.38 34.29 -28.72
CA SER A 148 28.68 33.55 -27.47
C SER A 148 29.02 32.06 -27.69
N ARG A 149 28.64 31.50 -28.83
CA ARG A 149 28.87 30.10 -29.20
C ARG A 149 30.02 29.93 -30.22
N LYS A 150 30.86 30.95 -30.39
CA LYS A 150 32.00 30.89 -31.30
C LYS A 150 32.89 29.70 -30.98
N GLY A 151 33.17 28.86 -32.01
CA GLY A 151 33.98 27.65 -31.88
C GLY A 151 33.20 26.38 -31.52
N GLU A 152 31.92 26.48 -31.26
CA GLU A 152 31.05 25.30 -31.11
C GLU A 152 30.52 24.85 -32.48
N TYR A 153 30.24 23.56 -32.63
CA TYR A 153 29.61 23.03 -33.84
C TYR A 153 28.15 23.46 -33.92
N LYS A 154 27.72 23.86 -35.11
CA LYS A 154 26.29 24.15 -35.35
C LYS A 154 25.49 22.87 -35.31
N THR A 155 24.47 22.84 -34.49
CA THR A 155 23.55 21.69 -34.36
C THR A 155 22.10 22.10 -34.62
N LYS A 156 21.33 21.16 -35.18
CA LYS A 156 19.88 21.31 -35.40
C LYS A 156 19.17 20.10 -34.83
N GLN A 157 18.02 20.31 -34.22
CA GLN A 157 17.14 19.23 -33.84
C GLN A 157 16.47 18.62 -35.08
N VAL A 158 16.61 17.31 -35.23
CA VAL A 158 16.03 16.53 -36.32
C VAL A 158 15.17 15.44 -35.74
N ASP A 159 13.99 15.22 -36.33
CA ASP A 159 13.12 14.11 -35.94
C ASP A 159 13.76 12.79 -36.37
N VAL A 160 13.99 11.92 -35.41
CA VAL A 160 14.54 10.58 -35.62
C VAL A 160 13.58 9.52 -35.11
N PRO A 161 13.62 8.30 -35.65
CA PRO A 161 12.84 7.20 -35.10
C PRO A 161 13.29 6.92 -33.66
N GLY A 162 12.40 7.11 -32.71
CA GLY A 162 12.64 6.78 -31.29
C GLY A 162 12.32 5.32 -30.97
N GLU A 163 12.01 5.08 -29.73
CA GLU A 163 11.61 3.76 -29.21
C GLU A 163 10.34 3.25 -29.90
N LEU A 164 10.14 1.93 -29.85
CA LEU A 164 8.92 1.32 -30.36
C LEU A 164 7.71 1.83 -29.60
N LYS A 165 6.69 2.24 -30.31
CA LYS A 165 5.41 2.61 -29.73
C LYS A 165 4.75 1.33 -29.18
N VAL A 166 4.44 1.32 -27.90
CA VAL A 166 3.77 0.20 -27.24
C VAL A 166 2.34 0.58 -26.86
N LYS A 167 1.46 -0.39 -26.85
CA LYS A 167 0.12 -0.28 -26.29
C LYS A 167 -0.08 -1.34 -25.22
N PHE A 168 -0.89 -1.02 -24.23
CA PHE A 168 -1.36 -2.04 -23.29
C PHE A 168 -2.56 -2.75 -23.92
N GLN A 169 -2.50 -4.07 -23.94
CA GLN A 169 -3.59 -4.92 -24.37
C GLN A 169 -4.01 -5.82 -23.23
N ASP A 170 -5.33 -5.94 -23.04
CA ASP A 170 -5.89 -6.79 -22.01
C ASP A 170 -5.96 -8.23 -22.49
N PHE A 171 -5.55 -9.11 -21.60
CA PHE A 171 -5.62 -10.56 -21.77
C PHE A 171 -6.35 -11.18 -20.58
N PHE A 172 -6.79 -12.40 -20.75
CA PHE A 172 -7.58 -13.13 -19.77
C PHE A 172 -6.97 -14.51 -19.52
N HIS A 173 -6.87 -14.88 -18.25
CA HIS A 173 -6.42 -16.21 -17.84
C HIS A 173 -7.46 -16.82 -16.91
N LYS A 174 -7.93 -18.05 -17.22
CA LYS A 174 -8.98 -18.73 -16.46
C LYS A 174 -8.40 -19.69 -15.45
N PHE A 175 -8.83 -19.54 -14.20
CA PHE A 175 -8.49 -20.44 -13.09
C PHE A 175 -9.63 -21.45 -12.87
N PRO A 176 -9.31 -22.74 -12.67
CA PRO A 176 -10.33 -23.76 -12.43
C PRO A 176 -10.95 -23.68 -11.04
N GLY A 177 -10.19 -23.18 -10.03
CA GLY A 177 -10.56 -23.19 -8.62
C GLY A 177 -10.44 -24.57 -7.96
N TYR A 178 -10.37 -24.58 -6.65
CA TYR A 178 -10.33 -25.79 -5.82
C TYR A 178 -11.70 -26.13 -5.22
N THR A 179 -12.55 -25.12 -5.02
CA THR A 179 -13.86 -25.30 -4.40
C THR A 179 -14.88 -24.30 -4.92
N GLN A 180 -16.16 -24.62 -4.75
CA GLN A 180 -17.24 -23.69 -5.09
C GLN A 180 -17.41 -22.64 -3.97
N PRO A 181 -17.57 -21.36 -4.34
CA PRO A 181 -17.85 -20.31 -3.39
C PRO A 181 -19.30 -20.31 -2.92
N GLU A 182 -19.57 -19.72 -1.76
CA GLU A 182 -20.91 -19.36 -1.33
C GLU A 182 -21.27 -17.96 -1.79
N GLU A 183 -22.54 -17.73 -2.09
CA GLU A 183 -23.03 -16.44 -2.58
C GLU A 183 -22.79 -15.31 -1.55
N ALA A 184 -22.85 -15.64 -0.27
CA ALA A 184 -22.59 -14.70 0.83
C ALA A 184 -21.18 -14.12 0.84
N TRP A 185 -20.21 -14.81 0.23
CA TRP A 185 -18.81 -14.35 0.17
C TRP A 185 -18.53 -13.45 -1.04
N ALA A 186 -19.52 -13.24 -1.92
CA ALA A 186 -19.37 -12.39 -3.09
C ALA A 186 -19.06 -10.95 -2.70
N THR A 187 -18.10 -10.36 -3.40
CA THR A 187 -17.78 -8.94 -3.28
C THR A 187 -18.48 -8.12 -4.35
N LYS A 188 -18.42 -6.79 -4.24
CA LYS A 188 -18.91 -5.89 -5.30
C LYS A 188 -18.00 -5.86 -6.55
N ASN A 189 -16.81 -6.43 -6.45
CA ASN A 189 -15.85 -6.47 -7.56
C ASN A 189 -16.12 -7.68 -8.43
N THR A 190 -15.91 -7.51 -9.73
CA THR A 190 -16.06 -8.57 -10.73
C THR A 190 -14.71 -8.95 -11.32
N ASP A 191 -14.62 -10.18 -11.80
CA ASP A 191 -13.49 -10.71 -12.52
C ASP A 191 -13.48 -10.26 -14.00
N GLY A 192 -12.53 -10.75 -14.79
CA GLY A 192 -12.42 -10.41 -16.21
C GLY A 192 -13.59 -10.90 -17.09
N ALA A 193 -14.41 -11.83 -16.61
CA ALA A 193 -15.60 -12.34 -17.30
C ALA A 193 -16.91 -11.72 -16.75
N GLY A 194 -16.83 -10.83 -15.74
CA GLY A 194 -17.99 -10.21 -15.11
C GLY A 194 -18.59 -11.02 -13.95
N ALA A 195 -17.97 -12.14 -13.55
CA ALA A 195 -18.38 -12.91 -12.40
C ALA A 195 -17.89 -12.26 -11.09
N PRO A 196 -18.59 -12.43 -9.94
CA PRO A 196 -18.17 -11.85 -8.68
C PRO A 196 -16.83 -12.44 -8.21
N ILE A 197 -16.02 -11.60 -7.57
CA ILE A 197 -14.81 -12.02 -6.84
C ILE A 197 -15.20 -12.26 -5.39
N TYR A 198 -14.68 -13.33 -4.79
CA TYR A 198 -15.07 -13.78 -3.47
C TYR A 198 -14.06 -13.37 -2.40
N GLN A 199 -14.54 -13.22 -1.18
CA GLN A 199 -13.71 -12.88 -0.02
C GLN A 199 -12.78 -14.04 0.32
N THR A 200 -11.57 -13.69 0.78
CA THR A 200 -10.54 -14.64 1.24
C THR A 200 -9.96 -14.18 2.58
N ASN A 201 -10.83 -13.63 3.44
CA ASN A 201 -10.49 -13.25 4.81
C ASN A 201 -10.43 -14.48 5.73
N ASP A 202 -9.95 -14.27 6.97
CA ASP A 202 -9.78 -15.33 7.97
C ASP A 202 -11.07 -16.13 8.22
N ASP A 203 -12.23 -15.47 8.21
CA ASP A 203 -13.52 -16.12 8.45
C ASP A 203 -13.83 -17.13 7.34
N VAL A 204 -13.74 -16.71 6.08
CA VAL A 204 -13.99 -17.56 4.90
C VAL A 204 -12.96 -18.69 4.84
N ILE A 205 -11.68 -18.40 5.07
CA ILE A 205 -10.61 -19.43 5.07
C ILE A 205 -10.86 -20.46 6.18
N THR A 206 -11.31 -20.02 7.34
CA THR A 206 -11.66 -20.92 8.45
C THR A 206 -12.85 -21.81 8.07
N GLU A 207 -13.87 -21.25 7.45
CA GLU A 207 -15.09 -21.97 7.04
C GLU A 207 -14.78 -23.03 5.97
N ILE A 208 -13.94 -22.70 4.97
CA ILE A 208 -13.53 -23.66 3.93
C ILE A 208 -12.40 -24.61 4.39
N SER A 209 -11.83 -24.44 5.59
CA SER A 209 -10.73 -25.27 6.11
C SER A 209 -11.12 -26.74 6.27
N VAL A 210 -12.41 -27.04 6.38
CA VAL A 210 -12.96 -28.42 6.40
C VAL A 210 -12.91 -29.09 5.02
N ARG A 211 -12.70 -28.31 3.95
CA ARG A 211 -12.55 -28.80 2.58
C ARG A 211 -11.07 -29.17 2.35
N ASP A 212 -10.84 -30.25 1.62
CA ASP A 212 -9.49 -30.76 1.40
C ASP A 212 -8.73 -29.91 0.33
N ILE A 213 -8.32 -28.71 0.75
CA ILE A 213 -7.53 -27.78 -0.08
C ILE A 213 -6.11 -27.70 0.54
N PRO A 214 -5.08 -28.18 -0.15
CA PRO A 214 -3.79 -28.48 0.44
C PRO A 214 -3.04 -27.26 0.99
N PHE A 215 -3.25 -26.08 0.42
CA PHE A 215 -2.51 -24.85 0.77
C PHE A 215 -3.21 -23.95 1.79
N LEU A 216 -4.46 -24.24 2.22
CA LEU A 216 -5.21 -23.31 3.08
C LEU A 216 -4.56 -23.02 4.41
N LYS A 217 -3.97 -24.07 5.05
CA LYS A 217 -3.26 -23.89 6.33
C LYS A 217 -2.06 -22.95 6.18
N THR A 218 -1.30 -23.11 5.11
CA THR A 218 -0.13 -22.27 4.82
C THR A 218 -0.55 -20.85 4.43
N LEU A 219 -1.67 -20.70 3.72
CA LEU A 219 -2.24 -19.39 3.40
C LEU A 219 -2.70 -18.63 4.65
N SER A 220 -3.42 -19.30 5.57
CA SER A 220 -3.83 -18.70 6.85
C SER A 220 -2.61 -18.33 7.70
N LYS A 221 -1.59 -19.21 7.77
CA LYS A 221 -0.32 -18.91 8.44
C LYS A 221 0.36 -17.68 7.84
N LYS A 222 0.45 -17.60 6.52
CA LYS A 222 1.02 -16.43 5.83
C LYS A 222 0.28 -15.15 6.16
N GLN A 223 -1.05 -15.15 6.10
CA GLN A 223 -1.86 -13.97 6.41
C GLN A 223 -1.64 -13.50 7.85
N SER A 224 -1.56 -14.43 8.81
CA SER A 224 -1.27 -14.12 10.21
C SER A 224 0.13 -13.52 10.37
N LEU A 225 1.16 -14.10 9.73
CA LEU A 225 2.53 -13.60 9.76
C LEU A 225 2.64 -12.21 9.12
N ASP A 226 2.02 -11.99 7.96
CA ASP A 226 2.00 -10.69 7.27
C ASP A 226 1.36 -9.60 8.15
N LYS A 227 0.27 -9.94 8.83
CA LYS A 227 -0.43 -9.04 9.74
C LYS A 227 0.43 -8.75 10.97
N GLU A 228 1.03 -9.76 11.57
CA GLU A 228 1.90 -9.62 12.74
C GLU A 228 3.12 -8.75 12.44
N ILE A 229 3.86 -9.07 11.38
CA ILE A 229 5.04 -8.32 10.95
C ILE A 229 4.68 -6.88 10.62
N GLY A 230 3.63 -6.68 9.81
CA GLY A 230 3.23 -5.34 9.34
C GLY A 230 2.59 -4.46 10.39
N THR A 231 2.03 -5.03 11.46
CA THR A 231 1.36 -4.27 12.52
C THR A 231 2.29 -4.02 13.70
N TYR A 232 2.97 -5.07 14.20
CA TYR A 232 3.70 -4.98 15.48
C TYR A 232 5.21 -4.85 15.33
N TYR A 233 5.77 -5.29 14.21
CA TYR A 233 7.20 -5.19 13.96
C TYR A 233 7.54 -4.12 12.93
N LEU A 234 8.22 -4.48 11.85
CA LEU A 234 8.68 -3.59 10.81
C LEU A 234 8.53 -4.26 9.44
N ARG A 235 7.83 -3.60 8.54
CA ARG A 235 7.73 -3.99 7.13
C ARG A 235 7.98 -2.80 6.23
N MET A 236 8.64 -3.02 5.09
CA MET A 236 8.76 -2.01 4.05
C MET A 236 7.53 -2.05 3.14
N ASP A 237 6.74 -0.98 3.15
CA ASP A 237 5.65 -0.79 2.19
C ASP A 237 6.18 -0.03 0.97
N PRO A 238 5.93 -0.51 -0.28
CA PRO A 238 6.46 0.11 -1.49
C PRO A 238 6.04 1.57 -1.70
N LYS A 239 4.90 1.98 -1.13
CA LYS A 239 4.34 3.33 -1.29
C LYS A 239 4.56 4.23 -0.09
N LYS A 240 4.56 3.65 1.12
CA LYS A 240 4.59 4.40 2.38
C LYS A 240 5.95 4.36 3.08
N GLY A 241 6.88 3.52 2.62
CA GLY A 241 8.15 3.27 3.31
C GLY A 241 7.97 2.32 4.49
N PRO A 242 8.77 2.46 5.57
CA PRO A 242 8.70 1.59 6.73
C PRO A 242 7.37 1.78 7.48
N VAL A 243 6.68 0.68 7.77
CA VAL A 243 5.42 0.63 8.53
C VAL A 243 5.54 -0.40 9.65
N GLY A 244 4.71 -0.27 10.67
CA GLY A 244 4.69 -1.13 11.85
C GLY A 244 5.07 -0.42 13.12
N MET A 245 4.80 -1.04 14.27
CA MET A 245 4.94 -0.43 15.58
C MET A 245 6.40 -0.03 15.91
N LEU A 246 7.38 -0.79 15.45
CA LEU A 246 8.79 -0.46 15.68
C LEU A 246 9.23 0.86 15.04
N THR A 247 8.50 1.37 14.05
CA THR A 247 8.77 2.71 13.50
C THR A 247 8.46 3.86 14.46
N CYS A 248 7.64 3.59 15.49
CA CYS A 248 7.25 4.54 16.51
C CYS A 248 8.19 4.53 17.73
N VAL A 249 9.15 3.61 17.78
CA VAL A 249 10.12 3.52 18.89
C VAL A 249 11.18 4.59 18.71
N GLN A 250 11.42 5.38 19.75
CA GLN A 250 12.45 6.41 19.74
C GLN A 250 13.86 5.78 19.79
N PRO A 251 14.76 6.14 18.87
CA PRO A 251 16.11 5.55 18.82
C PRO A 251 16.98 5.88 20.02
N SER A 252 16.73 6.99 20.71
CA SER A 252 17.58 7.50 21.81
C SER A 252 17.43 6.71 23.10
N ASP A 253 16.24 6.25 23.42
CA ASP A 253 15.90 5.63 24.72
C ASP A 253 15.12 4.33 24.60
N HIS A 254 14.74 3.96 23.38
CA HIS A 254 13.91 2.80 23.03
C HIS A 254 12.49 2.87 23.64
N MET A 255 12.00 4.09 23.88
CA MET A 255 10.64 4.30 24.36
C MET A 255 9.68 4.40 23.19
N LEU A 256 8.49 3.89 23.43
CA LEU A 256 7.35 3.99 22.52
C LEU A 256 6.23 4.73 23.25
N HIS A 257 5.84 5.87 22.70
CA HIS A 257 4.74 6.68 23.20
C HIS A 257 3.52 6.49 22.31
N HIS A 258 2.38 6.30 22.93
CA HIS A 258 1.10 6.11 22.22
C HIS A 258 0.10 7.15 22.72
N LYS A 259 -0.99 7.33 21.99
CA LYS A 259 -2.08 8.21 22.39
C LYS A 259 -3.24 7.41 22.94
N LEU A 260 -3.83 7.88 24.03
CA LEU A 260 -5.03 7.30 24.66
C LEU A 260 -6.23 8.23 24.49
N ASN A 261 -7.23 7.79 23.75
CA ASN A 261 -8.41 8.59 23.46
C ASN A 261 -9.58 8.15 24.35
N HIS A 262 -10.13 9.10 25.13
CA HIS A 262 -11.25 8.87 26.05
C HIS A 262 -12.63 8.96 25.40
N THR A 263 -12.72 9.55 24.20
CA THR A 263 -13.99 9.93 23.57
C THR A 263 -14.23 9.31 22.20
N SER A 264 -13.28 8.48 21.73
CA SER A 264 -13.35 7.93 20.35
C SER A 264 -14.30 6.74 20.21
N THR A 265 -14.76 6.15 21.31
CA THR A 265 -15.64 4.98 21.27
C THR A 265 -17.03 5.30 21.82
N VAL A 266 -18.08 4.83 21.16
CA VAL A 266 -19.48 4.98 21.63
C VAL A 266 -19.70 4.31 22.98
N THR A 267 -18.97 3.22 23.23
CA THR A 267 -19.04 2.44 24.48
C THR A 267 -18.21 3.03 25.62
N THR A 268 -17.64 4.20 25.42
CA THR A 268 -16.77 4.89 26.41
C THR A 268 -15.53 4.13 26.85
N ARG A 269 -15.09 3.12 26.10
CA ARG A 269 -13.81 2.45 26.31
C ARG A 269 -12.67 3.37 25.87
N LEU A 270 -11.53 3.28 26.53
CA LEU A 270 -10.30 3.89 26.01
C LEU A 270 -9.96 3.27 24.65
N SER A 271 -9.50 4.08 23.72
CA SER A 271 -8.89 3.60 22.49
C SER A 271 -7.45 4.11 22.38
N SER A 272 -6.58 3.31 21.79
CA SER A 272 -5.17 3.68 21.59
C SER A 272 -4.89 3.93 20.12
N SER A 273 -4.06 4.94 19.84
CA SER A 273 -3.59 5.26 18.49
C SER A 273 -2.12 5.70 18.52
N ASP A 274 -1.46 5.66 17.40
CA ASP A 274 -0.10 6.15 17.13
C ASP A 274 0.99 5.62 18.10
N PRO A 275 1.16 4.30 18.26
CA PRO A 275 0.45 3.16 17.68
C PRO A 275 -0.69 2.63 18.55
N ASN A 276 -1.53 1.74 17.98
CA ASN A 276 -2.59 1.10 18.75
C ASN A 276 -2.04 -0.09 19.55
N LEU A 277 -1.86 0.10 20.86
CA LEU A 277 -1.34 -0.92 21.78
C LEU A 277 -2.40 -1.84 22.37
N GLN A 278 -3.70 -1.58 22.13
CA GLN A 278 -4.78 -2.40 22.68
C GLN A 278 -5.01 -3.71 21.89
N ASN A 279 -4.46 -3.79 20.67
CA ASN A 279 -4.61 -4.94 19.78
C ASN A 279 -3.35 -5.84 19.76
N LEU A 280 -2.54 -5.82 20.81
CA LEU A 280 -1.37 -6.71 20.90
C LEU A 280 -1.81 -8.17 20.88
N PRO A 281 -1.11 -9.06 20.15
CA PRO A 281 -1.40 -10.49 20.15
C PRO A 281 -1.17 -11.07 21.56
N ARG A 282 -1.99 -12.04 21.92
CA ARG A 282 -1.86 -12.75 23.21
C ARG A 282 -0.80 -13.83 23.15
#